data_02e601301917210b8bc5439c7d6f5145
#
_entry.id   02e601301917210b8bc5439c7d6f5145
#
_cell.length_a   1.000
_cell.length_b   1.000
_cell.length_c   1.000
_cell.angle_alpha   90.00
_cell.angle_beta   90.00
_cell.angle_gamma   90.00
#
_symmetry.space_group_name_H-M   'P 1'
#
loop_
_entity.id
_entity.type
_entity.pdbx_description
1 polymer ?
#
loop_
_entity_poly.entity_id
_entity_poly.type
_entity_poly.pdbx_seq_one_letter_code
_entity_poly.pdbx_strand_id
1 'polypeptide(L)'
;MEISLQEFFDLQPYELDKEQKEKMLSAHLGKLTEYHRKYCGLYKKLTDGIGYKKETINSYYDLPMLPVRLFKKYDFKSVVGEQISKTMTSSGTSGQQVSKIHLDRETSLNQSKTLVKICGDFLGNKRRPMLIIDSQAVIKNRRMFSARGAGIKGFSILGRDVTYA
;
A
#
# COMPACT_ATOMS: atom_id res chain seq x y z
N MET A 1 -5.85 -23.36 2.61
CA MET A 1 -7.02 -22.61 3.09
C MET A 1 -6.90 -21.19 2.55
N GLU A 2 -7.91 -20.71 1.85
CA GLU A 2 -7.90 -19.39 1.27
C GLU A 2 -8.56 -18.43 2.26
N ILE A 3 -7.76 -17.58 2.89
CA ILE A 3 -8.24 -16.58 3.86
C ILE A 3 -8.76 -15.38 3.07
N SER A 4 -9.99 -14.96 3.34
CA SER A 4 -10.55 -13.73 2.78
C SER A 4 -9.83 -12.49 3.35
N LEU A 5 -9.96 -11.34 2.68
CA LEU A 5 -9.37 -10.11 3.18
C LEU A 5 -9.93 -9.72 4.56
N GLN A 6 -11.19 -10.04 4.85
CA GLN A 6 -11.80 -9.78 6.14
C GLN A 6 -11.19 -10.68 7.23
N GLU A 7 -11.08 -11.98 6.98
CA GLU A 7 -10.42 -12.92 7.90
C GLU A 7 -8.97 -12.50 8.16
N PHE A 8 -8.27 -11.97 7.13
CA PHE A 8 -6.93 -11.41 7.32
C PHE A 8 -6.92 -10.24 8.31
N PHE A 9 -7.91 -9.35 8.26
CA PHE A 9 -8.03 -8.25 9.23
C PHE A 9 -8.43 -8.71 10.63
N ASP A 10 -9.00 -9.90 10.79
CA ASP A 10 -9.39 -10.45 12.09
C ASP A 10 -8.21 -11.13 12.81
N LEU A 11 -7.14 -11.51 12.08
CA LEU A 11 -5.91 -12.02 12.68
C LEU A 11 -5.25 -11.00 13.61
N GLN A 12 -4.65 -11.47 14.69
CA GLN A 12 -3.79 -10.61 15.49
C GLN A 12 -2.47 -10.31 14.76
N PRO A 13 -1.88 -9.12 14.92
CA PRO A 13 -0.55 -8.86 14.42
C PRO A 13 0.44 -9.91 14.92
N TYR A 14 1.25 -10.45 14.00
CA TYR A 14 2.28 -11.48 14.29
C TYR A 14 1.77 -12.86 14.70
N GLU A 15 0.48 -13.14 14.59
CA GLU A 15 -0.12 -14.43 14.97
C GLU A 15 0.33 -15.58 14.07
N LEU A 16 0.50 -15.33 12.77
CA LEU A 16 0.85 -16.37 11.80
C LEU A 16 2.32 -16.77 11.91
N ASP A 17 2.57 -18.07 11.91
CA ASP A 17 3.91 -18.60 11.72
C ASP A 17 4.43 -18.37 10.28
N LYS A 18 5.69 -18.77 10.03
CA LYS A 18 6.34 -18.52 8.74
C LYS A 18 5.65 -19.25 7.58
N GLU A 19 5.27 -20.50 7.79
CA GLU A 19 4.67 -21.36 6.75
C GLU A 19 3.24 -20.87 6.39
N GLN A 20 2.44 -20.59 7.40
CA GLN A 20 1.10 -20.04 7.23
C GLN A 20 1.14 -18.70 6.49
N LYS A 21 2.08 -17.81 6.88
CA LYS A 21 2.29 -16.52 6.23
C LYS A 21 2.72 -16.68 4.77
N GLU A 22 3.67 -17.56 4.49
CA GLU A 22 4.13 -17.82 3.13
C GLU A 22 3.01 -18.32 2.24
N LYS A 23 2.23 -19.28 2.70
CA LYS A 23 1.08 -19.83 1.98
C LYS A 23 0.03 -18.76 1.68
N MET A 24 -0.31 -17.96 2.68
CA MET A 24 -1.27 -16.87 2.56
C MET A 24 -0.77 -15.79 1.58
N LEU A 25 0.46 -15.32 1.72
CA LEU A 25 1.05 -14.30 0.85
C LEU A 25 1.14 -14.79 -0.59
N SER A 26 1.54 -16.04 -0.82
CA SER A 26 1.63 -16.62 -2.16
C SER A 26 0.27 -16.64 -2.86
N ALA A 27 -0.79 -17.03 -2.15
CA ALA A 27 -2.15 -17.02 -2.68
C ALA A 27 -2.65 -15.59 -3.01
N HIS A 28 -2.50 -14.64 -2.10
CA HIS A 28 -2.98 -13.28 -2.29
C HIS A 28 -2.16 -12.50 -3.33
N LEU A 29 -0.84 -12.57 -3.28
CA LEU A 29 0.03 -11.86 -4.22
C LEU A 29 -0.06 -12.47 -5.61
N GLY A 30 -0.25 -13.79 -5.74
CA GLY A 30 -0.52 -14.44 -7.02
C GLY A 30 -1.80 -13.89 -7.67
N LYS A 31 -2.91 -13.81 -6.92
CA LYS A 31 -4.15 -13.22 -7.41
C LYS A 31 -3.99 -11.74 -7.79
N LEU A 32 -3.29 -10.98 -6.97
CA LEU A 32 -3.03 -9.56 -7.21
C LEU A 32 -2.18 -9.37 -8.47
N THR A 33 -1.20 -10.23 -8.70
CA THR A 33 -0.39 -10.23 -9.92
C THR A 33 -1.26 -10.44 -11.15
N GLU A 34 -2.14 -11.45 -11.15
CA GLU A 34 -3.06 -11.69 -12.27
C GLU A 34 -4.06 -10.54 -12.47
N TYR A 35 -4.56 -9.97 -11.38
CA TYR A 35 -5.41 -8.78 -11.44
C TYR A 35 -4.68 -7.61 -12.15
N HIS A 36 -3.45 -7.30 -11.73
CA HIS A 36 -2.68 -6.23 -12.35
C HIS A 36 -2.30 -6.53 -13.79
N ARG A 37 -2.01 -7.77 -14.14
CA ARG A 37 -1.77 -8.18 -15.52
C ARG A 37 -3.01 -8.00 -16.40
N LYS A 38 -4.19 -8.26 -15.86
CA LYS A 38 -5.46 -8.09 -16.57
C LYS A 38 -5.79 -6.63 -16.82
N TYR A 39 -5.58 -5.74 -15.82
CA TYR A 39 -6.07 -4.38 -15.85
C TYR A 39 -5.00 -3.31 -16.12
N CYS A 40 -3.71 -3.67 -16.11
CA CYS A 40 -2.60 -2.77 -16.45
C CYS A 40 -1.77 -3.36 -17.60
N GLY A 41 -2.05 -2.93 -18.82
CA GLY A 41 -1.37 -3.45 -20.02
C GLY A 41 0.15 -3.26 -20.00
N LEU A 42 0.65 -2.20 -19.35
CA LEU A 42 2.08 -1.98 -19.18
C LEU A 42 2.70 -3.01 -18.23
N TYR A 43 2.04 -3.29 -17.10
CA TYR A 43 2.49 -4.33 -16.17
C TYR A 43 2.50 -5.70 -16.85
N LYS A 44 1.46 -6.01 -17.64
CA LYS A 44 1.41 -7.24 -18.43
C LYS A 44 2.60 -7.36 -19.38
N LYS A 45 2.88 -6.32 -20.18
CA LYS A 45 4.03 -6.32 -21.12
C LYS A 45 5.37 -6.54 -20.42
N LEU A 46 5.58 -5.91 -19.27
CA LEU A 46 6.80 -6.06 -18.51
C LEU A 46 6.96 -7.48 -17.94
N THR A 47 5.88 -8.02 -17.39
CA THR A 47 5.91 -9.39 -16.83
C THR A 47 6.05 -10.44 -17.92
N ASP A 48 5.42 -10.28 -19.09
CA ASP A 48 5.64 -11.14 -20.26
C ASP A 48 7.12 -11.08 -20.73
N GLY A 49 7.69 -9.87 -20.75
CA GLY A 49 9.09 -9.66 -21.15
C GLY A 49 10.14 -10.33 -20.25
N ILE A 50 9.83 -10.53 -18.97
CA ILE A 50 10.69 -11.29 -18.03
C ILE A 50 10.31 -12.78 -17.94
N GLY A 51 9.41 -13.24 -18.81
CA GLY A 51 9.06 -14.67 -18.91
C GLY A 51 8.10 -15.17 -17.83
N TYR A 52 7.31 -14.28 -17.20
CA TYR A 52 6.32 -14.71 -16.21
C TYR A 52 5.31 -15.72 -16.76
N LYS A 53 5.15 -16.82 -16.06
CA LYS A 53 4.14 -17.85 -16.33
C LYS A 53 3.45 -18.22 -15.03
N LYS A 54 2.14 -18.11 -14.96
CA LYS A 54 1.35 -18.39 -13.75
C LYS A 54 1.56 -19.81 -13.23
N GLU A 55 1.71 -20.75 -14.14
CA GLU A 55 1.85 -22.19 -13.83
C GLU A 55 3.17 -22.54 -13.14
N THR A 56 4.17 -21.66 -13.18
CA THR A 56 5.47 -21.87 -12.54
C THR A 56 5.56 -21.26 -11.14
N ILE A 57 4.49 -20.61 -10.67
CA ILE A 57 4.48 -19.90 -9.38
C ILE A 57 4.04 -20.87 -8.28
N ASN A 58 4.98 -21.25 -7.43
CA ASN A 58 4.74 -22.07 -6.25
C ASN A 58 4.76 -21.26 -4.95
N SER A 59 5.49 -20.16 -4.95
CA SER A 59 5.65 -19.27 -3.80
C SER A 59 5.65 -17.81 -4.24
N TYR A 60 5.42 -16.87 -3.30
CA TYR A 60 5.54 -15.43 -3.58
C TYR A 60 6.96 -15.03 -4.02
N TYR A 61 7.98 -15.84 -3.75
CA TYR A 61 9.34 -15.61 -4.23
C TYR A 61 9.48 -15.79 -5.76
N ASP A 62 8.58 -16.54 -6.38
CA ASP A 62 8.57 -16.77 -7.83
C ASP A 62 7.83 -15.65 -8.58
N LEU A 63 7.18 -14.74 -7.86
CA LEU A 63 6.43 -13.63 -8.46
C LEU A 63 7.36 -12.61 -9.12
N PRO A 64 6.88 -11.93 -10.18
CA PRO A 64 7.70 -10.98 -10.92
C PRO A 64 8.04 -9.76 -10.06
N MET A 65 9.32 -9.55 -9.79
CA MET A 65 9.82 -8.38 -9.08
C MET A 65 10.24 -7.29 -10.06
N LEU A 66 9.57 -6.15 -10.01
CA LEU A 66 9.90 -5.00 -10.86
C LEU A 66 10.69 -3.95 -10.07
N PRO A 67 11.74 -3.35 -10.68
CA PRO A 67 12.47 -2.28 -10.03
C PRO A 67 11.57 -1.09 -9.68
N VAL A 68 11.62 -0.62 -8.44
CA VAL A 68 10.79 0.50 -7.93
C VAL A 68 10.94 1.78 -8.77
N ARG A 69 12.12 2.00 -9.37
CA ARG A 69 12.35 3.16 -10.24
C ARG A 69 11.42 3.22 -11.48
N LEU A 70 10.81 2.10 -11.86
CA LEU A 70 9.85 2.07 -12.97
C LEU A 70 8.59 2.92 -12.65
N PHE A 71 8.19 3.00 -11.39
CA PHE A 71 7.10 3.87 -10.95
C PHE A 71 7.40 5.38 -11.08
N LYS A 72 8.66 5.75 -11.31
CA LYS A 72 9.03 7.12 -11.67
C LYS A 72 8.87 7.40 -13.15
N LYS A 73 9.09 6.39 -14.00
CA LYS A 73 9.08 6.52 -15.47
C LYS A 73 7.73 6.22 -16.08
N TYR A 74 6.97 5.35 -15.46
CA TYR A 74 5.72 4.81 -16.00
C TYR A 74 4.59 4.96 -14.99
N ASP A 75 3.39 5.14 -15.53
CA ASP A 75 2.18 5.30 -14.75
C ASP A 75 1.43 3.94 -14.70
N PHE A 76 1.74 3.16 -13.68
CA PHE A 76 1.07 1.86 -13.46
C PHE A 76 -0.29 2.07 -12.83
N LYS A 77 -1.34 1.76 -13.57
CA LYS A 77 -2.74 1.86 -13.14
C LYS A 77 -3.50 0.60 -13.49
N SER A 78 -4.17 0.03 -12.51
CA SER A 78 -5.11 -1.09 -12.69
C SER A 78 -6.55 -0.67 -12.41
N VAL A 79 -6.77 0.62 -12.16
CA VAL A 79 -8.07 1.25 -11.94
C VAL A 79 -8.24 2.42 -12.89
N VAL A 80 -9.47 2.69 -13.32
CA VAL A 80 -9.78 3.86 -14.15
C VAL A 80 -9.75 5.16 -13.34
N GLY A 81 -9.55 6.30 -14.00
CA GLY A 81 -9.33 7.58 -13.34
C GLY A 81 -10.36 7.97 -12.29
N GLU A 82 -11.63 7.70 -12.53
CA GLU A 82 -12.75 7.98 -11.61
C GLU A 82 -12.72 7.14 -10.33
N GLN A 83 -12.11 5.97 -10.36
CA GLN A 83 -11.94 5.08 -9.21
C GLN A 83 -10.75 5.45 -8.33
N ILE A 84 -9.84 6.32 -8.80
CA ILE A 84 -8.69 6.77 -8.03
C ILE A 84 -9.15 7.73 -6.94
N SER A 85 -9.15 7.27 -5.70
CA SER A 85 -9.49 8.10 -4.56
C SER A 85 -8.29 8.87 -4.02
N LYS A 86 -7.08 8.36 -4.21
CA LYS A 86 -5.85 8.93 -3.68
C LYS A 86 -4.64 8.61 -4.56
N THR A 87 -3.77 9.58 -4.79
CA THR A 87 -2.46 9.36 -5.39
C THR A 87 -1.38 9.68 -4.37
N MET A 88 -0.52 8.69 -4.08
CA MET A 88 0.65 8.87 -3.23
C MET A 88 1.88 9.12 -4.10
N THR A 89 2.72 10.07 -3.70
CA THR A 89 3.97 10.38 -4.39
C THR A 89 5.15 10.18 -3.45
N SER A 90 6.27 9.69 -3.99
CA SER A 90 7.52 9.66 -3.24
C SER A 90 8.02 11.09 -3.01
N SER A 91 8.86 11.28 -1.95
CA SER A 91 9.61 12.51 -1.78
C SER A 91 10.60 12.64 -2.95
N GLY A 92 10.36 13.57 -3.88
CA GLY A 92 11.33 13.92 -4.92
C GLY A 92 12.37 14.87 -4.32
N THR A 93 13.66 14.60 -4.51
CA THR A 93 14.68 15.65 -4.42
C THR A 93 14.45 16.62 -5.58
N SER A 94 14.75 17.92 -5.37
CA SER A 94 14.48 19.00 -6.32
C SER A 94 14.88 18.62 -7.75
N GLY A 95 13.93 18.66 -8.68
CA GLY A 95 14.15 18.35 -10.10
C GLY A 95 14.04 16.86 -10.50
N GLN A 96 13.82 15.93 -9.58
CA GLN A 96 13.62 14.53 -9.93
C GLN A 96 12.15 14.15 -10.09
N GLN A 97 11.90 13.27 -11.07
CA GLN A 97 10.56 12.67 -11.28
C GLN A 97 10.16 11.83 -10.08
N VAL A 98 8.99 12.08 -9.51
CA VAL A 98 8.45 11.33 -8.36
C VAL A 98 7.78 10.04 -8.81
N SER A 99 7.83 9.00 -7.99
CA SER A 99 6.98 7.82 -8.17
C SER A 99 5.54 8.17 -7.83
N LYS A 100 4.60 7.59 -8.58
CA LYS A 100 3.15 7.74 -8.32
C LYS A 100 2.54 6.37 -8.05
N ILE A 101 1.75 6.29 -7.00
CA ILE A 101 0.98 5.09 -6.64
C ILE A 101 -0.48 5.52 -6.51
N HIS A 102 -1.34 4.92 -7.34
CA HIS A 102 -2.76 5.21 -7.38
C HIS A 102 -3.52 4.20 -6.53
N LEU A 103 -4.34 4.69 -5.62
CA LEU A 103 -5.16 3.88 -4.73
C LEU A 103 -6.63 4.15 -5.00
N ASP A 104 -7.41 3.09 -5.10
CA ASP A 104 -8.84 3.17 -5.01
C ASP A 104 -9.29 3.38 -3.54
N ARG A 105 -10.58 3.53 -3.35
CA ARG A 105 -11.15 3.79 -2.02
C ARG A 105 -10.93 2.61 -1.07
N GLU A 106 -11.14 1.40 -1.56
CA GLU A 106 -11.01 0.19 -0.75
C GLU A 106 -9.57 -0.01 -0.27
N THR A 107 -8.60 0.03 -1.18
CA THR A 107 -7.17 -0.09 -0.85
C THR A 107 -6.73 0.99 0.13
N SER A 108 -7.18 2.24 -0.06
CA SER A 108 -6.87 3.34 0.86
C SER A 108 -7.43 3.13 2.26
N LEU A 109 -8.65 2.59 2.38
CA LEU A 109 -9.26 2.24 3.67
C LEU A 109 -8.53 1.06 4.33
N ASN A 110 -8.19 0.04 3.57
CA ASN A 110 -7.48 -1.14 4.06
C ASN A 110 -6.09 -0.79 4.59
N GLN A 111 -5.36 0.10 3.92
CA GLN A 111 -4.10 0.64 4.46
C GLN A 111 -4.29 1.32 5.82
N SER A 112 -5.34 2.12 5.98
CA SER A 112 -5.62 2.79 7.25
C SER A 112 -6.01 1.80 8.35
N LYS A 113 -6.84 0.79 8.05
CA LYS A 113 -7.20 -0.28 8.98
C LYS A 113 -5.96 -1.05 9.45
N THR A 114 -5.10 -1.45 8.51
CA THR A 114 -3.85 -2.16 8.80
C THR A 114 -2.95 -1.34 9.73
N LEU A 115 -2.76 -0.04 9.42
CA LEU A 115 -1.95 0.84 10.25
C LEU A 115 -2.48 0.92 11.68
N VAL A 116 -3.79 1.16 11.84
CA VAL A 116 -4.43 1.24 13.17
C VAL A 116 -4.28 -0.06 13.92
N LYS A 117 -4.46 -1.21 13.26
CA LYS A 117 -4.34 -2.52 13.91
C LYS A 117 -2.91 -2.80 14.39
N ILE A 118 -1.91 -2.60 13.52
CA ILE A 118 -0.49 -2.80 13.86
C ILE A 118 -0.08 -1.84 14.99
N CYS A 119 -0.39 -0.56 14.88
CA CYS A 119 -0.03 0.41 15.90
C CYS A 119 -0.78 0.18 17.21
N GLY A 120 -2.03 -0.29 17.14
CA GLY A 120 -2.85 -0.61 18.32
C GLY A 120 -2.24 -1.71 19.18
N ASP A 121 -1.53 -2.66 18.58
CA ASP A 121 -0.82 -3.72 19.29
C ASP A 121 0.28 -3.17 20.21
N PHE A 122 0.95 -2.10 19.78
CA PHE A 122 2.03 -1.46 20.56
C PHE A 122 1.57 -0.31 21.45
N LEU A 123 0.61 0.50 20.97
CA LEU A 123 0.19 1.73 21.62
C LEU A 123 -1.09 1.58 22.44
N GLY A 124 -1.79 0.46 22.26
CA GLY A 124 -3.13 0.23 22.78
C GLY A 124 -4.20 0.98 21.95
N ASN A 125 -5.47 0.69 22.26
CA ASN A 125 -6.62 1.15 21.44
C ASN A 125 -7.14 2.55 21.82
N LYS A 126 -6.53 3.20 22.82
CA LYS A 126 -6.95 4.56 23.26
C LYS A 126 -6.17 5.62 22.49
N ARG A 127 -6.88 6.58 21.90
CA ARG A 127 -6.25 7.76 21.31
C ARG A 127 -5.52 8.56 22.38
N ARG A 128 -4.31 9.03 22.04
CA ARG A 128 -3.43 9.80 22.94
C ARG A 128 -3.26 11.24 22.41
N PRO A 129 -2.98 12.22 23.28
CA PRO A 129 -2.54 13.54 22.84
C PRO A 129 -1.38 13.40 21.87
N MET A 130 -1.40 14.13 20.75
CA MET A 130 -0.41 14.00 19.69
C MET A 130 0.15 15.35 19.28
N LEU A 131 1.48 15.46 19.35
CA LEU A 131 2.23 16.57 18.79
C LEU A 131 2.86 16.15 17.46
N ILE A 132 2.59 16.89 16.41
CA ILE A 132 3.17 16.69 15.08
C ILE A 132 4.20 17.79 14.85
N ILE A 133 5.48 17.40 14.74
CA ILE A 133 6.57 18.32 14.43
C ILE A 133 6.64 18.51 12.90
N ASP A 134 5.70 19.25 12.37
CA ASP A 134 5.62 19.57 10.95
C ASP A 134 4.56 20.66 10.68
N SER A 135 4.62 21.27 9.50
CA SER A 135 3.62 22.24 9.06
C SER A 135 2.31 21.58 8.66
N GLN A 136 1.20 22.10 9.15
CA GLN A 136 -0.15 21.69 8.73
C GLN A 136 -0.38 21.84 7.21
N ALA A 137 0.40 22.67 6.52
CA ALA A 137 0.32 22.85 5.08
C ALA A 137 0.57 21.53 4.30
N VAL A 138 1.35 20.61 4.87
CA VAL A 138 1.71 19.31 4.24
C VAL A 138 0.48 18.44 3.96
N ILE A 139 -0.60 18.58 4.73
CA ILE A 139 -1.82 17.77 4.60
C ILE A 139 -2.97 18.49 3.89
N LYS A 140 -2.78 19.73 3.41
CA LYS A 140 -3.85 20.52 2.78
C LYS A 140 -4.38 19.91 1.48
N ASN A 141 -3.54 19.28 0.67
CA ASN A 141 -3.98 18.65 -0.58
C ASN A 141 -4.49 17.23 -0.31
N ARG A 142 -5.81 17.06 -0.28
CA ARG A 142 -6.44 15.78 0.04
C ARG A 142 -6.37 14.73 -1.08
N ARG A 143 -6.03 15.11 -2.31
CA ARG A 143 -5.96 14.21 -3.47
C ARG A 143 -4.55 13.76 -3.80
N MET A 144 -3.55 14.58 -3.47
CA MET A 144 -2.13 14.25 -3.68
C MET A 144 -1.39 14.37 -2.35
N PHE A 145 -0.88 13.27 -1.86
CA PHE A 145 -0.07 13.24 -0.65
C PHE A 145 1.36 12.86 -0.98
N SER A 146 2.31 13.67 -0.51
CA SER A 146 3.69 13.21 -0.35
C SER A 146 3.73 12.06 0.67
N ALA A 147 4.78 11.24 0.64
CA ALA A 147 4.98 10.18 1.65
C ALA A 147 4.89 10.74 3.08
N ARG A 148 5.44 11.94 3.32
CA ARG A 148 5.37 12.67 4.60
C ARG A 148 3.94 13.02 4.97
N GLY A 149 3.17 13.62 4.06
CA GLY A 149 1.76 13.97 4.29
C GLY A 149 0.87 12.74 4.51
N ALA A 150 1.14 11.64 3.80
CA ALA A 150 0.43 10.37 3.98
C ALA A 150 0.71 9.78 5.37
N GLY A 151 1.97 9.83 5.84
CA GLY A 151 2.36 9.40 7.18
C GLY A 151 1.64 10.21 8.26
N ILE A 152 1.72 11.54 8.21
CA ILE A 152 1.04 12.44 9.15
C ILE A 152 -0.46 12.13 9.19
N LYS A 153 -1.12 12.02 8.03
CA LYS A 153 -2.55 11.73 7.95
C LYS A 153 -2.90 10.36 8.53
N GLY A 154 -2.08 9.35 8.25
CA GLY A 154 -2.28 7.98 8.75
C GLY A 154 -2.15 7.92 10.27
N PHE A 155 -1.07 8.45 10.83
CA PHE A 155 -0.84 8.41 12.29
C PHE A 155 -1.77 9.33 13.07
N SER A 156 -2.28 10.41 12.48
CA SER A 156 -3.26 11.30 13.13
C SER A 156 -4.55 10.58 13.56
N ILE A 157 -4.87 9.42 12.96
CA ILE A 157 -6.01 8.60 13.35
C ILE A 157 -5.85 8.08 14.80
N LEU A 158 -4.62 7.89 15.25
CA LEU A 158 -4.27 7.40 16.59
C LEU A 158 -4.22 8.53 17.63
N GLY A 159 -4.28 9.78 17.18
CA GLY A 159 -4.20 10.96 18.02
C GLY A 159 -5.54 11.50 18.48
N ARG A 160 -5.56 12.12 19.66
CA ARG A 160 -6.53 13.11 20.10
C ARG A 160 -5.78 14.41 20.36
N ASP A 161 -6.47 15.55 20.40
CA ASP A 161 -5.87 16.86 20.68
C ASP A 161 -4.61 17.10 19.83
N VAL A 162 -4.74 16.87 18.51
CA VAL A 162 -3.61 16.91 17.58
C VAL A 162 -3.16 18.36 17.40
N THR A 163 -1.92 18.64 17.78
CA THR A 163 -1.27 19.94 17.63
C THR A 163 -0.08 19.84 16.66
N TYR A 164 0.27 20.97 16.06
CA TYR A 164 1.41 21.09 15.15
C TYR A 164 2.41 22.08 15.73
N ALA A 165 3.70 21.76 15.64
CA ALA A 165 4.79 22.65 16.02
C ALA A 165 5.69 22.94 14.82
#